data_2dee0aeb2485fef54cb9d87cc7a5056e
#
_entry.id   2dee0aeb2485fef54cb9d87cc7a5056e
#
_cell.length_a   1.000
_cell.length_b   1.000
_cell.length_c   1.000
_cell.angle_alpha   90.00
_cell.angle_beta   90.00
_cell.angle_gamma   90.00
#
_symmetry.space_group_name_H-M   'P 1'
#
loop_
_entity.id
_entity.type
_entity.pdbx_description
1 polymer ?
#
loop_
_entity_poly.entity_id
_entity_poly.type
_entity_poly.pdbx_seq_one_letter_code
_entity_poly.pdbx_strand_id
1 'polypeptide(L)'
;LNREVQLPEHKAVVVTDLDHKGCMSFLGVSNHGRLACARNGQPYVVPITFALHEEHIYGFSLEGQKIDWMRANPKVCLQSDHFDNQGGWTSVIVQGSFEELPDRIGFKI
;
A
#
# COMPACT_ATOMS: atom_id res chain seq x y z
N LEU A 1 9.78 12.43 13.17
CA LEU A 1 10.32 13.59 12.47
C LEU A 1 9.20 14.40 11.83
N ASN A 2 9.14 15.69 12.17
CA ASN A 2 8.12 16.60 11.64
C ASN A 2 8.73 17.53 10.60
N ARG A 3 7.97 17.79 9.54
CA ARG A 3 8.31 18.77 8.53
C ARG A 3 7.16 19.74 8.34
N GLU A 4 7.48 20.98 7.99
CA GLU A 4 6.50 21.98 7.64
C GLU A 4 6.67 22.38 6.18
N VAL A 5 5.56 22.41 5.44
CA VAL A 5 5.53 22.77 4.04
C VAL A 5 4.58 23.95 3.86
N GLN A 6 5.02 24.98 3.16
CA GLN A 6 4.20 26.15 2.84
C GLN A 6 3.40 25.88 1.57
N LEU A 7 2.08 26.15 1.63
CA LEU A 7 1.20 26.08 0.48
C LEU A 7 1.06 27.46 -0.16
N PRO A 8 0.62 27.53 -1.45
CA PRO A 8 0.48 28.80 -2.16
C PRO A 8 -0.41 29.84 -1.48
N GLU A 9 -1.39 29.42 -0.67
CA GLU A 9 -2.28 30.32 0.05
C GLU A 9 -1.76 30.64 1.46
N HIS A 10 -0.47 30.51 1.69
CA HIS A 10 0.18 30.75 2.97
C HIS A 10 -0.30 29.83 4.11
N LYS A 11 -0.83 28.67 3.75
CA LYS A 11 -1.17 27.64 4.74
C LYS A 11 0.05 26.76 4.95
N ALA A 12 0.31 26.43 6.21
CA ALA A 12 1.36 25.49 6.57
C ALA A 12 0.77 24.07 6.66
N VAL A 13 1.50 23.10 6.14
CA VAL A 13 1.19 21.68 6.28
C VAL A 13 2.27 21.07 7.15
N VAL A 14 1.86 20.40 8.22
CA VAL A 14 2.78 19.69 9.10
C VAL A 14 2.74 18.22 8.72
N VAL A 15 3.90 17.67 8.36
CA VAL A 15 4.05 16.25 8.00
C VAL A 15 4.78 15.56 9.15
N THR A 16 4.15 14.51 9.68
CA THR A 16 4.72 13.69 10.76
C THR A 16 4.92 12.28 10.25
N ASP A 17 6.12 11.72 10.43
CA ASP A 17 6.38 10.34 10.04
C ASP A 17 5.83 9.39 11.10
N LEU A 18 5.14 8.34 10.66
CA LEU A 18 4.70 7.25 11.53
C LEU A 18 5.84 6.27 11.74
N ASP A 19 5.93 5.73 12.96
CA ASP A 19 6.84 4.63 13.22
C ASP A 19 6.22 3.31 12.72
N HIS A 20 6.96 2.21 12.88
CA HIS A 20 6.50 0.89 12.43
C HIS A 20 5.18 0.50 13.07
N LYS A 21 5.05 0.72 14.38
CA LYS A 21 3.82 0.41 15.11
C LYS A 21 2.63 1.22 14.61
N GLY A 22 2.85 2.50 14.35
CA GLY A 22 1.82 3.38 13.79
C GLY A 22 1.38 2.92 12.40
N CYS A 23 2.32 2.51 11.55
CA CYS A 23 2.01 1.97 10.23
C CYS A 23 1.20 0.68 10.33
N MET A 24 1.58 -0.24 11.22
CA MET A 24 0.86 -1.50 11.43
C MET A 24 -0.56 -1.24 11.96
N SER A 25 -0.72 -0.31 12.89
CA SER A 25 -2.04 0.07 13.41
C SER A 25 -2.94 0.62 12.31
N PHE A 26 -2.38 1.48 11.44
CA PHE A 26 -3.13 2.04 10.32
C PHE A 26 -3.56 0.93 9.35
N LEU A 27 -2.63 0.06 8.97
CA LEU A 27 -2.92 -1.04 8.03
C LEU A 27 -3.90 -2.04 8.60
N GLY A 28 -3.90 -2.24 9.92
CA GLY A 28 -4.79 -3.18 10.60
C GLY A 28 -6.26 -2.78 10.55
N VAL A 29 -6.56 -1.49 10.41
CA VAL A 29 -7.93 -0.99 10.29
C VAL A 29 -8.29 -0.56 8.87
N SER A 30 -7.33 -0.64 7.95
CA SER A 30 -7.53 -0.34 6.53
C SER A 30 -7.87 -1.61 5.77
N ASN A 31 -8.61 -1.47 4.67
CA ASN A 31 -8.94 -2.61 3.82
C ASN A 31 -8.86 -2.29 2.33
N HIS A 32 -8.43 -1.09 1.98
CA HIS A 32 -8.41 -0.61 0.61
C HIS A 32 -7.09 0.10 0.34
N GLY A 33 -6.51 -0.18 -0.82
CA GLY A 33 -5.27 0.45 -1.23
C GLY A 33 -5.00 0.24 -2.71
N ARG A 34 -3.77 0.53 -3.09
CA ARG A 34 -3.28 0.35 -4.47
C ARG A 34 -2.07 -0.55 -4.42
N LEU A 35 -2.07 -1.53 -5.31
CA LEU A 35 -0.95 -2.45 -5.46
C LEU A 35 -0.21 -2.11 -6.74
N ALA A 36 1.06 -1.84 -6.61
CA ALA A 36 1.94 -1.51 -7.73
C ALA A 36 2.92 -2.66 -7.95
N CYS A 37 3.13 -2.98 -9.20
CA CYS A 37 4.12 -3.95 -9.64
C CYS A 37 4.77 -3.46 -10.92
N ALA A 38 5.79 -4.17 -11.40
CA ALA A 38 6.48 -3.78 -12.62
C ALA A 38 6.99 -5.02 -13.34
N ARG A 39 7.04 -4.93 -14.67
CA ARG A 39 7.60 -5.96 -15.52
C ARG A 39 8.37 -5.30 -16.66
N ASN A 40 9.60 -5.73 -16.87
CA ASN A 40 10.46 -5.19 -17.92
C ASN A 40 10.54 -3.65 -17.90
N GLY A 41 10.58 -3.08 -16.70
CA GLY A 41 10.65 -1.63 -16.52
C GLY A 41 9.31 -0.90 -16.65
N GLN A 42 8.24 -1.60 -16.96
CA GLN A 42 6.90 -0.98 -17.07
C GLN A 42 6.18 -1.06 -15.72
N PRO A 43 5.83 0.07 -15.11
CA PRO A 43 5.04 0.05 -13.88
C PRO A 43 3.55 -0.17 -14.17
N TYR A 44 2.86 -0.72 -13.16
CA TYR A 44 1.44 -1.03 -13.24
C TYR A 44 0.85 -0.89 -11.84
N VAL A 45 -0.29 -0.23 -11.71
CA VAL A 45 -0.95 -0.02 -10.43
C VAL A 45 -2.44 -0.24 -10.56
N VAL A 46 -3.01 -0.93 -9.57
CA VAL A 46 -4.44 -1.22 -9.51
C VAL A 46 -4.94 -1.09 -8.08
N PRO A 47 -6.23 -0.76 -7.89
CA PRO A 47 -6.82 -0.81 -6.55
C PRO A 47 -7.00 -2.26 -6.11
N ILE A 48 -6.84 -2.49 -4.81
CA ILE A 48 -7.09 -3.80 -4.21
C ILE A 48 -7.77 -3.64 -2.86
N THR A 49 -8.44 -4.70 -2.43
CA THR A 49 -8.87 -4.89 -1.05
C THR A 49 -7.91 -5.85 -0.38
N PHE A 50 -7.53 -5.56 0.85
CA PHE A 50 -6.55 -6.36 1.57
C PHE A 50 -6.89 -6.46 3.06
N ALA A 51 -6.19 -7.36 3.74
CA ALA A 51 -6.22 -7.48 5.19
C ALA A 51 -4.80 -7.68 5.72
N LEU A 52 -4.53 -7.05 6.86
CA LEU A 52 -3.27 -7.26 7.58
C LEU A 52 -3.45 -8.40 8.58
N HIS A 53 -2.51 -9.34 8.60
CA HIS A 53 -2.45 -10.39 9.61
C HIS A 53 -1.00 -10.75 9.89
N GLU A 54 -0.59 -10.64 11.14
CA GLU A 54 0.77 -10.98 11.60
C GLU A 54 1.86 -10.32 10.74
N GLU A 55 1.72 -9.02 10.50
CA GLU A 55 2.66 -8.19 9.74
C GLU A 55 2.78 -8.59 8.26
N HIS A 56 1.80 -9.31 7.73
CA HIS A 56 1.70 -9.60 6.30
C HIS A 56 0.40 -9.06 5.73
N ILE A 57 0.45 -8.65 4.49
CA ILE A 57 -0.72 -8.21 3.74
C ILE A 57 -1.24 -9.39 2.94
N TYR A 58 -2.55 -9.64 3.03
CA TYR A 58 -3.22 -10.71 2.30
C TYR A 58 -4.26 -10.14 1.36
N GLY A 59 -4.33 -10.67 0.16
CA GLY A 59 -5.31 -10.26 -0.83
C GLY A 59 -5.75 -11.44 -1.69
N PHE A 60 -6.80 -11.19 -2.48
CA PHE A 60 -7.32 -12.15 -3.45
C PHE A 60 -7.34 -11.50 -4.81
N SER A 61 -7.07 -12.30 -5.84
CA SER A 61 -7.16 -11.85 -7.21
C SER A 61 -7.38 -13.03 -8.14
N LEU A 62 -8.26 -12.83 -9.12
CA LEU A 62 -8.38 -13.77 -10.22
C LEU A 62 -7.18 -13.61 -11.15
N GLU A 63 -6.97 -14.60 -12.02
CA GLU A 63 -5.93 -14.53 -13.04
C GLU A 63 -6.08 -13.26 -13.87
N GLY A 64 -4.96 -12.66 -14.24
CA GLY A 64 -4.92 -11.44 -15.01
C GLY A 64 -3.52 -10.86 -15.04
N GLN A 65 -3.40 -9.66 -15.62
CA GLN A 65 -2.10 -9.01 -15.81
C GLN A 65 -1.33 -8.81 -14.50
N LYS A 66 -2.02 -8.40 -13.45
CA LYS A 66 -1.41 -8.17 -12.14
C LYS A 66 -0.72 -9.43 -11.63
N ILE A 67 -1.40 -10.57 -11.66
CA ILE A 67 -0.87 -11.84 -11.18
C ILE A 67 0.29 -12.31 -12.05
N ASP A 68 0.15 -12.24 -13.37
CA ASP A 68 1.22 -12.64 -14.29
C ASP A 68 2.48 -11.82 -14.07
N TRP A 69 2.32 -10.51 -13.88
CA TRP A 69 3.46 -9.63 -13.67
C TRP A 69 4.14 -9.88 -12.33
N MET A 70 3.37 -10.15 -11.28
CA MET A 70 3.94 -10.44 -9.95
C MET A 70 4.61 -11.80 -9.90
N ARG A 71 4.16 -12.77 -10.68
CA ARG A 71 4.88 -14.04 -10.83
C ARG A 71 6.24 -13.84 -11.50
N ALA A 72 6.29 -12.97 -12.51
CA ALA A 72 7.52 -12.66 -13.22
C ALA A 72 8.46 -11.78 -12.40
N ASN A 73 7.91 -10.83 -11.64
CA ASN A 73 8.66 -9.95 -10.76
C ASN A 73 7.91 -9.78 -9.45
N PRO A 74 8.33 -10.47 -8.39
CA PRO A 74 7.60 -10.44 -7.12
C PRO A 74 7.77 -9.16 -6.30
N LYS A 75 8.65 -8.26 -6.69
CA LYS A 75 8.81 -6.99 -5.97
C LYS A 75 7.60 -6.11 -6.21
N VAL A 76 6.92 -5.75 -5.12
CA VAL A 76 5.67 -5.01 -5.18
C VAL A 76 5.65 -3.89 -4.14
N CYS A 77 4.70 -3.00 -4.32
CA CYS A 77 4.46 -1.91 -3.39
C CYS A 77 2.96 -1.76 -3.18
N LEU A 78 2.54 -1.72 -1.92
CA LEU A 78 1.16 -1.42 -1.55
C LEU A 78 1.12 -0.03 -0.93
N GLN A 79 0.15 0.78 -1.33
CA GLN A 79 -0.09 2.07 -0.70
C GLN A 79 -1.54 2.11 -0.23
N SER A 80 -1.74 2.57 1.01
CA SER A 80 -3.08 2.81 1.56
C SER A 80 -3.10 4.18 2.20
N ASP A 81 -4.21 4.89 2.07
CA ASP A 81 -4.35 6.21 2.64
C ASP A 81 -5.75 6.44 3.20
N HIS A 82 -5.84 7.49 4.00
CA HIS A 82 -7.11 7.96 4.54
C HIS A 82 -7.05 9.48 4.63
N PHE A 83 -8.08 10.13 4.14
CA PHE A 83 -8.27 11.57 4.27
C PHE A 83 -9.39 11.82 5.28
N ASP A 84 -9.11 12.64 6.29
CA ASP A 84 -10.14 13.00 7.27
C ASP A 84 -10.92 14.23 6.82
N ASN A 85 -12.00 14.57 7.55
CA ASN A 85 -12.86 15.68 7.20
C ASN A 85 -12.27 17.06 7.53
N GLN A 86 -11.10 17.10 8.12
CA GLN A 86 -10.46 18.34 8.59
C GLN A 86 -9.23 18.69 7.78
N GLY A 87 -9.06 18.09 6.61
CA GLY A 87 -7.94 18.34 5.73
C GLY A 87 -6.68 17.56 6.07
N GLY A 88 -6.74 16.66 7.05
CA GLY A 88 -5.63 15.78 7.38
C GLY A 88 -5.62 14.53 6.51
N TRP A 89 -4.46 13.90 6.39
CA TRP A 89 -4.33 12.62 5.69
C TRP A 89 -3.28 11.74 6.35
N THR A 90 -3.43 10.44 6.14
CA THR A 90 -2.43 9.44 6.52
C THR A 90 -2.16 8.58 5.30
N SER A 91 -0.93 8.30 5.01
CA SER A 91 -0.54 7.41 3.91
C SER A 91 0.55 6.46 4.39
N VAL A 92 0.41 5.18 4.07
CA VAL A 92 1.38 4.15 4.41
C VAL A 92 1.74 3.39 3.15
N ILE A 93 3.03 3.14 2.97
CA ILE A 93 3.57 2.37 1.85
C ILE A 93 4.23 1.11 2.41
N VAL A 94 3.89 -0.03 1.81
CA VAL A 94 4.52 -1.31 2.11
C VAL A 94 5.30 -1.75 0.88
N GLN A 95 6.60 -1.90 1.03
CA GLN A 95 7.45 -2.50 0.01
C GLN A 95 7.73 -3.93 0.41
N GLY A 96 7.46 -4.86 -0.49
CA GLY A 96 7.61 -6.26 -0.15
C GLY A 96 7.65 -7.17 -1.36
N SER A 97 7.51 -8.45 -1.11
CA SER A 97 7.54 -9.48 -2.15
C SER A 97 6.22 -10.24 -2.18
N PHE A 98 5.70 -10.39 -3.39
CA PHE A 98 4.50 -11.18 -3.64
C PHE A 98 4.79 -12.68 -3.47
N GLU A 99 3.86 -13.37 -2.81
CA GLU A 99 3.89 -14.83 -2.66
C GLU A 99 2.48 -15.37 -2.85
N GLU A 100 2.33 -16.31 -3.79
CA GLU A 100 1.04 -16.99 -3.96
C GLU A 100 0.75 -17.91 -2.79
N LEU A 101 -0.52 -17.97 -2.39
CA LEU A 101 -0.97 -18.95 -1.42
C LEU A 101 -1.28 -20.29 -2.12
N PRO A 102 -1.33 -21.41 -1.36
CA PRO A 102 -1.55 -22.72 -1.97
C PRO A 102 -2.85 -22.87 -2.76
N ASP A 103 -3.89 -22.08 -2.44
CA ASP A 103 -5.16 -22.10 -3.16
C ASP A 103 -5.09 -21.42 -4.54
N ARG A 104 -4.01 -20.69 -4.83
CA ARG A 104 -3.74 -19.98 -6.08
C ARG A 104 -4.71 -18.86 -6.42
N ILE A 105 -5.57 -18.45 -5.49
CA ILE A 105 -6.43 -17.27 -5.61
C ILE A 105 -6.07 -16.20 -4.59
N GLY A 106 -5.37 -16.60 -3.52
CA GLY A 106 -4.87 -15.67 -2.53
C GLY A 106 -3.39 -15.41 -2.68
N PHE A 107 -2.94 -14.27 -2.17
CA PHE A 107 -1.52 -13.94 -2.11
C PHE A 107 -1.22 -13.19 -0.82
N LYS A 108 0.06 -13.16 -0.44
CA LYS A 108 0.54 -12.31 0.64
C LYS A 108 1.77 -11.50 0.22
N ILE A 109 1.92 -10.43 0.90
CA ILE A 109 3.08 -9.55 0.76
C ILE A 109 3.72 -9.37 2.11
#